data_695dc7e78c4c529aa1f0e1e6a1caf993
#
_entry.id   695dc7e78c4c529aa1f0e1e6a1caf993
#
_cell.length_a   1.000
_cell.length_b   1.000
_cell.length_c   1.000
_cell.angle_alpha   90.00
_cell.angle_beta   90.00
_cell.angle_gamma   90.00
#
_symmetry.space_group_name_H-M   'P 1'
#
loop_
_entity.id
_entity.type
_entity.pdbx_description
1 polymer ?
#
loop_
_entity_poly.entity_id
_entity_poly.type
_entity_poly.pdbx_seq_one_letter_code
_entity_poly.pdbx_strand_id
1 'polypeptide(L)'
;MKSGFKWGIFRAYIPALHMRIEWQLLLQGLVVSLSTGLALVPLLTTVFGLTFEEAVVMAMIHMILATSHIMVFGDPYASGWITAALPLVLAVVIGDYETPVQRFQMMTALSLDFALLTLILAITG
;
A
#
# COMPACT_ATOMS: atom_id res chain seq x y z
N MET A 1 2.33 -24.09 -7.42
CA MET A 1 2.41 -22.83 -8.19
C MET A 1 3.02 -23.13 -9.55
N LYS A 2 2.39 -22.69 -10.63
CA LYS A 2 3.01 -22.76 -11.96
C LYS A 2 4.13 -21.70 -12.04
N SER A 3 5.22 -22.00 -12.73
CA SER A 3 6.31 -21.06 -12.92
C SER A 3 5.79 -19.81 -13.63
N GLY A 4 6.01 -18.63 -13.04
CA GLY A 4 5.64 -17.37 -13.66
C GLY A 4 6.35 -17.13 -14.99
N PHE A 5 5.84 -16.20 -15.78
CA PHE A 5 6.43 -15.82 -17.04
C PHE A 5 7.80 -15.17 -16.81
N LYS A 6 8.86 -15.69 -17.42
CA LYS A 6 10.22 -15.16 -17.26
C LYS A 6 10.47 -14.03 -18.25
N TRP A 7 10.86 -12.88 -17.75
CA TRP A 7 11.32 -11.75 -18.55
C TRP A 7 12.68 -11.27 -18.03
N GLY A 8 13.74 -11.81 -18.59
CA GLY A 8 15.10 -11.58 -18.11
C GLY A 8 15.30 -12.08 -16.68
N ILE A 9 15.70 -11.20 -15.77
CA ILE A 9 15.86 -11.47 -14.34
C ILE A 9 14.52 -11.39 -13.57
N PHE A 10 13.48 -10.82 -14.18
CA PHE A 10 12.16 -10.68 -13.57
C PHE A 10 11.25 -11.84 -13.92
N ARG A 11 10.36 -12.18 -12.99
CA ARG A 11 9.25 -13.11 -13.23
C ARG A 11 7.94 -12.35 -13.07
N ALA A 12 7.10 -12.41 -14.09
CA ALA A 12 5.75 -11.88 -14.01
C ALA A 12 4.76 -12.99 -13.69
N TYR A 13 3.88 -12.74 -12.74
CA TYR A 13 2.82 -13.65 -12.33
C TYR A 13 1.48 -13.08 -12.72
N ILE A 14 0.72 -13.83 -13.50
CA ILE A 14 -0.64 -13.45 -13.87
C ILE A 14 -1.59 -14.20 -12.93
N PRO A 15 -2.40 -13.50 -12.11
CA PRO A 15 -3.46 -14.12 -11.34
C PRO A 15 -4.34 -14.98 -12.25
N ALA A 16 -4.95 -16.03 -11.76
CA ALA A 16 -5.71 -17.02 -12.50
C ALA A 16 -4.91 -17.97 -13.42
N LEU A 17 -3.78 -17.53 -13.99
CA LEU A 17 -2.96 -18.39 -14.84
C LEU A 17 -1.87 -19.12 -14.05
N HIS A 18 -1.19 -18.41 -13.17
CA HIS A 18 -0.04 -18.92 -12.39
C HIS A 18 -0.38 -19.23 -10.95
N MET A 19 -1.47 -18.66 -10.41
CA MET A 19 -1.94 -18.87 -9.05
C MET A 19 -3.31 -19.52 -9.06
N ARG A 20 -3.55 -20.40 -8.09
CA ARG A 20 -4.89 -20.96 -7.88
C ARG A 20 -5.77 -19.88 -7.24
N ILE A 21 -6.85 -19.54 -7.90
CA ILE A 21 -7.81 -18.58 -7.36
C ILE A 21 -8.76 -19.31 -6.42
N GLU A 22 -8.78 -18.89 -5.18
CA GLU A 22 -9.81 -19.26 -4.21
C GLU A 22 -10.81 -18.10 -4.13
N TRP A 23 -12.00 -18.31 -4.68
CA TRP A 23 -13.02 -17.28 -4.81
C TRP A 23 -13.40 -16.61 -3.48
N GLN A 24 -13.38 -17.36 -2.39
CA GLN A 24 -13.65 -16.83 -1.06
C GLN A 24 -12.60 -15.80 -0.62
N LEU A 25 -11.31 -16.14 -0.81
CA LEU A 25 -10.20 -15.24 -0.49
C LEU A 25 -10.18 -14.03 -1.40
N LEU A 26 -10.53 -14.20 -2.68
CA LEU A 26 -10.63 -13.10 -3.63
C LEU A 26 -11.73 -12.12 -3.24
N LEU A 27 -12.91 -12.62 -2.86
CA LEU A 27 -14.01 -11.77 -2.39
C LEU A 27 -13.65 -11.05 -1.09
N GLN A 28 -13.03 -11.72 -0.13
CA GLN A 28 -12.54 -11.09 1.11
C GLN A 28 -11.51 -10.00 0.80
N GLY A 29 -10.54 -10.29 -0.06
CA GLY A 29 -9.53 -9.31 -0.47
C GLY A 29 -10.15 -8.11 -1.17
N LEU A 30 -11.15 -8.31 -2.03
CA LEU A 30 -11.88 -7.24 -2.69
C LEU A 30 -12.62 -6.35 -1.69
N VAL A 31 -13.34 -6.92 -0.73
CA VAL A 31 -14.07 -6.17 0.30
C VAL A 31 -13.10 -5.36 1.16
N VAL A 32 -12.01 -5.96 1.60
CA VAL A 32 -10.99 -5.28 2.41
C VAL A 32 -10.34 -4.14 1.62
N SER A 33 -9.96 -4.38 0.36
CA SER A 33 -9.34 -3.35 -0.48
C SER A 33 -10.27 -2.19 -0.77
N LEU A 34 -11.55 -2.46 -1.06
CA LEU A 34 -12.56 -1.41 -1.26
C LEU A 34 -12.78 -0.60 0.02
N SER A 35 -12.90 -1.27 1.16
CA SER A 35 -13.09 -0.60 2.45
C SER A 35 -11.90 0.29 2.79
N THR A 36 -10.68 -0.19 2.58
CA THR A 36 -9.45 0.57 2.81
C THR A 36 -9.34 1.76 1.85
N GLY A 37 -9.62 1.55 0.56
CA GLY A 37 -9.59 2.62 -0.44
C GLY A 37 -10.63 3.71 -0.15
N LEU A 38 -11.86 3.32 0.24
CA LEU A 38 -12.91 4.27 0.60
C LEU A 38 -12.58 5.05 1.89
N ALA A 39 -11.89 4.44 2.86
CA ALA A 39 -11.47 5.11 4.08
C ALA A 39 -10.25 6.04 3.85
N LEU A 40 -9.40 5.73 2.88
CA LEU A 40 -8.19 6.50 2.59
C LEU A 40 -8.52 7.91 2.08
N VAL A 41 -9.51 8.06 1.20
CA VAL A 41 -9.87 9.36 0.63
C VAL A 41 -10.32 10.38 1.70
N PRO A 42 -11.28 10.07 2.59
CA PRO A 42 -11.61 10.97 3.70
C PRO A 42 -10.43 11.28 4.60
N LEU A 43 -9.58 10.30 4.89
CA LEU A 43 -8.38 10.51 5.71
C LEU A 43 -7.43 11.53 5.07
N LEU A 44 -7.15 11.37 3.78
CA LEU A 44 -6.27 12.26 3.03
C LEU A 44 -6.82 13.68 2.96
N THR A 45 -8.13 13.83 2.80
CA THR A 45 -8.76 15.15 2.72
C THR A 45 -8.86 15.82 4.09
N THR A 46 -9.26 15.11 5.14
CA THR A 46 -9.53 15.70 6.46
C THR A 46 -8.28 15.90 7.30
N VAL A 47 -7.34 14.96 7.27
CA VAL A 47 -6.13 14.99 8.11
C VAL A 47 -4.99 15.70 7.40
N PHE A 48 -4.81 15.42 6.10
CA PHE A 48 -3.69 15.93 5.33
C PHE A 48 -4.03 17.11 4.41
N GLY A 49 -5.30 17.54 4.39
CA GLY A 49 -5.74 18.72 3.67
C GLY A 49 -5.63 18.65 2.15
N LEU A 50 -5.57 17.42 1.58
CA LEU A 50 -5.58 17.25 0.14
C LEU A 50 -6.98 17.58 -0.42
N THR A 51 -7.01 18.02 -1.66
CA THR A 51 -8.28 18.10 -2.39
C THR A 51 -8.84 16.69 -2.64
N PHE A 52 -10.11 16.59 -2.89
CA PHE A 52 -10.76 15.31 -3.20
C PHE A 52 -10.10 14.62 -4.41
N GLU A 53 -9.79 15.40 -5.45
CA GLU A 53 -9.14 14.88 -6.66
C GLU A 53 -7.75 14.32 -6.37
N GLU A 54 -6.92 15.05 -5.62
CA GLU A 54 -5.60 14.59 -5.21
C GLU A 54 -5.68 13.31 -4.36
N ALA A 55 -6.62 13.26 -3.44
CA ALA A 55 -6.82 12.09 -2.57
C ALA A 55 -7.25 10.85 -3.38
N VAL A 56 -8.13 11.02 -4.37
CA VAL A 56 -8.54 9.93 -5.27
C VAL A 56 -7.37 9.46 -6.12
N VAL A 57 -6.59 10.37 -6.70
CA VAL A 57 -5.40 10.00 -7.49
C VAL A 57 -4.38 9.24 -6.65
N MET A 58 -4.11 9.68 -5.42
CA MET A 58 -3.22 8.96 -4.51
C MET A 58 -3.74 7.57 -4.15
N ALA A 59 -5.03 7.44 -3.88
CA ALA A 59 -5.65 6.14 -3.62
C ALA A 59 -5.52 5.21 -4.83
N MET A 60 -5.72 5.72 -6.05
CA MET A 60 -5.54 4.94 -7.29
C MET A 60 -4.10 4.50 -7.49
N ILE A 61 -3.12 5.39 -7.29
CA ILE A 61 -1.69 5.06 -7.37
C ILE A 61 -1.36 3.95 -6.38
N HIS A 62 -1.84 4.06 -5.14
CA HIS A 62 -1.64 3.03 -4.13
C HIS A 62 -2.19 1.67 -4.57
N MET A 63 -3.40 1.64 -5.12
CA MET A 63 -4.01 0.39 -5.62
C MET A 63 -3.22 -0.22 -6.78
N ILE A 64 -2.72 0.60 -7.70
CA ILE A 64 -1.89 0.15 -8.83
C ILE A 64 -0.57 -0.45 -8.30
N LEU A 65 0.09 0.22 -7.35
CA LEU A 65 1.34 -0.27 -6.76
C LEU A 65 1.13 -1.58 -6.00
N ALA A 66 0.07 -1.68 -5.20
CA ALA A 66 -0.27 -2.91 -4.47
C ALA A 66 -0.54 -4.08 -5.43
N THR A 67 -1.27 -3.84 -6.52
CA THR A 67 -1.54 -4.85 -7.55
C THR A 67 -0.26 -5.25 -8.29
N SER A 68 0.58 -4.28 -8.64
CA SER A 68 1.86 -4.52 -9.31
C SER A 68 2.79 -5.38 -8.47
N HIS A 69 2.81 -5.19 -7.16
CA HIS A 69 3.58 -6.02 -6.23
C HIS A 69 3.21 -7.51 -6.36
N ILE A 70 1.92 -7.82 -6.38
CA ILE A 70 1.45 -9.20 -6.53
C ILE A 70 1.92 -9.79 -7.86
N MET A 71 1.87 -9.00 -8.95
CA MET A 71 2.27 -9.45 -10.28
C MET A 71 3.79 -9.67 -10.40
N VAL A 72 4.60 -8.89 -9.71
CA VAL A 72 6.07 -8.97 -9.80
C VAL A 72 6.62 -10.05 -8.87
N PHE A 73 6.15 -10.12 -7.64
CA PHE A 73 6.69 -11.04 -6.63
C PHE A 73 5.93 -12.37 -6.55
N GLY A 74 4.74 -12.44 -7.12
CA GLY A 74 3.91 -13.64 -7.06
C GLY A 74 3.41 -13.96 -5.67
N ASP A 75 3.46 -12.99 -4.76
CA ASP A 75 2.98 -13.15 -3.40
C ASP A 75 1.49 -12.84 -3.36
N PRO A 76 0.64 -13.80 -2.92
CA PRO A 76 -0.79 -13.57 -2.80
C PRO A 76 -1.15 -12.56 -1.70
N TYR A 77 -0.21 -12.22 -0.83
CA TYR A 77 -0.41 -11.22 0.21
C TYR A 77 -0.19 -9.82 -0.39
N ALA A 78 -1.25 -9.04 -0.45
CA ALA A 78 -1.12 -7.63 -0.80
C ALA A 78 -0.17 -6.96 0.20
N SER A 79 0.88 -6.31 -0.33
CA SER A 79 1.66 -5.37 0.47
C SER A 79 0.72 -4.24 0.85
N GLY A 80 0.11 -4.36 2.00
CA GLY A 80 -0.85 -3.39 2.51
C GLY A 80 -0.21 -2.50 3.54
N TRP A 81 -0.89 -1.44 3.82
CA TRP A 81 -0.64 -0.60 4.98
C TRP A 81 -0.55 -1.50 6.21
N ILE A 82 0.41 -1.22 7.07
CA ILE A 82 0.45 -1.84 8.39
C ILE A 82 -0.71 -1.21 9.18
N THR A 83 -1.90 -1.73 8.97
CA THR A 83 -3.16 -1.21 9.53
C THR A 83 -3.10 -1.09 11.05
N ALA A 84 -2.34 -1.95 11.70
CA ALA A 84 -2.13 -1.88 13.15
C ALA A 84 -1.25 -0.68 13.59
N ALA A 85 -0.31 -0.24 12.77
CA ALA A 85 0.55 0.91 13.08
C ALA A 85 -0.08 2.24 12.69
N LEU A 86 -1.06 2.24 11.79
CA LEU A 86 -1.69 3.46 11.29
C LEU A 86 -2.31 4.34 12.40
N PRO A 87 -3.08 3.82 13.37
CA PRO A 87 -3.62 4.64 14.45
C PRO A 87 -2.52 5.28 15.30
N LEU A 88 -1.42 4.56 15.55
CA LEU A 88 -0.31 5.08 16.33
C LEU A 88 0.41 6.22 15.58
N VAL A 89 0.70 6.01 14.30
CA VAL A 89 1.32 7.02 13.45
C VAL A 89 0.44 8.25 13.32
N LEU A 90 -0.87 8.07 13.12
CA LEU A 90 -1.82 9.16 13.04
C LEU A 90 -1.92 9.93 14.36
N ALA A 91 -1.87 9.24 15.51
CA ALA A 91 -1.90 9.91 16.82
C ALA A 91 -0.69 10.84 16.99
N VAL A 92 0.51 10.41 16.60
CA VAL A 92 1.72 11.24 16.62
C VAL A 92 1.60 12.40 15.63
N VAL A 93 1.23 12.11 14.38
CA VAL A 93 1.15 13.11 13.31
C VAL A 93 0.10 14.19 13.62
N ILE A 94 -1.04 13.81 14.17
CA ILE A 94 -2.11 14.77 14.54
C ILE A 94 -1.75 15.51 15.82
N GLY A 95 -1.10 14.84 16.79
CA GLY A 95 -0.76 15.43 18.08
C GLY A 95 0.37 16.46 17.99
N ASP A 96 1.40 16.19 17.19
CA ASP A 96 2.62 17.01 17.17
C ASP A 96 2.66 18.05 16.05
N TYR A 97 1.79 17.95 15.05
CA TYR A 97 1.79 18.83 13.88
C TYR A 97 0.43 19.50 13.65
N GLU A 98 0.43 20.83 13.70
CA GLU A 98 -0.80 21.62 13.61
C GLU A 98 -1.32 21.75 12.18
N THR A 99 -0.43 21.91 11.20
CA THR A 99 -0.83 22.17 9.82
C THR A 99 -0.92 20.89 8.97
N PRO A 100 -1.90 20.81 8.04
CA PRO A 100 -2.02 19.68 7.13
C PRO A 100 -0.76 19.41 6.31
N VAL A 101 -0.05 20.48 5.90
CA VAL A 101 1.19 20.38 5.13
C VAL A 101 2.30 19.70 5.94
N GLN A 102 2.46 20.11 7.20
CA GLN A 102 3.45 19.49 8.11
C GLN A 102 3.12 18.02 8.35
N ARG A 103 1.84 17.68 8.54
CA ARG A 103 1.38 16.30 8.69
C ARG A 103 1.72 15.45 7.46
N PHE A 104 1.48 15.99 6.26
CA PHE A 104 1.80 15.30 5.02
C PHE A 104 3.31 15.12 4.84
N GLN A 105 4.11 16.13 5.11
CA GLN A 105 5.56 16.05 5.06
C GLN A 105 6.11 15.01 6.03
N MET A 106 5.59 14.97 7.26
CA MET A 106 6.01 13.99 8.27
C MET A 106 5.64 12.57 7.87
N MET A 107 4.44 12.35 7.34
CA MET A 107 4.06 11.03 6.81
C MET A 107 4.96 10.58 5.66
N THR A 108 5.33 11.49 4.79
CA THR A 108 6.25 11.21 3.69
C THR A 108 7.65 10.86 4.21
N ALA A 109 8.16 11.60 5.16
CA ALA A 109 9.46 11.33 5.81
C ALA A 109 9.47 9.95 6.49
N LEU A 110 8.46 9.64 7.30
CA LEU A 110 8.32 8.34 7.96
C LEU A 110 8.23 7.18 6.95
N SER A 111 7.55 7.38 5.83
CA SER A 111 7.45 6.38 4.77
C SER A 111 8.81 6.14 4.10
N LEU A 112 9.60 7.19 3.88
CA LEU A 112 10.95 7.09 3.33
C LEU A 112 11.91 6.41 4.32
N ASP A 113 11.86 6.77 5.59
CA ASP A 113 12.68 6.15 6.63
C ASP A 113 12.38 4.66 6.76
N PHE A 114 11.10 4.29 6.74
CA PHE A 114 10.69 2.89 6.76
C PHE A 114 11.16 2.12 5.50
N ALA A 115 11.06 2.75 4.33
CA ALA A 115 11.55 2.15 3.09
C ALA A 115 13.07 1.96 3.09
N LEU A 116 13.83 2.93 3.60
CA LEU A 116 15.28 2.82 3.76
C LEU A 116 15.67 1.74 4.77
N LEU A 117 14.98 1.68 5.91
CA LEU A 117 15.21 0.66 6.92
C LEU A 117 14.97 -0.74 6.36
N THR A 118 13.85 -0.93 5.67
CA THR A 118 13.53 -2.23 5.05
C THR A 118 14.52 -2.60 3.96
N LEU A 119 14.99 -1.64 3.17
CA LEU A 119 16.03 -1.86 2.16
C LEU A 119 17.37 -2.30 2.81
N ILE A 120 17.79 -1.62 3.88
CA ILE A 120 19.00 -1.96 4.63
C ILE A 120 18.88 -3.38 5.18
N LEU A 121 17.76 -3.70 5.83
CA LEU A 121 17.53 -5.05 6.37
C LEU A 121 17.51 -6.12 5.27
N ALA A 122 16.97 -5.82 4.10
CA ALA A 122 16.97 -6.75 2.97
C ALA A 122 18.35 -6.98 2.37
N ILE A 123 19.26 -6.01 2.47
CA ILE A 123 20.63 -6.13 1.96
C ILE A 123 21.57 -6.80 3.00
N THR A 124 21.32 -6.52 4.27
CA THR A 124 22.20 -7.00 5.36
C THR A 124 21.79 -8.36 5.93
N GLY A 125 20.59 -8.81 5.66
CA GLY A 125 20.03 -10.03 6.12
C GLY A 125 19.58 -10.96 6.34
#